data_48c408d4c06c3a094849e8f29a87ea38
#
_entry.id   48c408d4c06c3a094849e8f29a87ea38
#
_cell.length_a   1.000
_cell.length_b   1.000
_cell.length_c   1.000
_cell.angle_alpha   90.00
_cell.angle_beta   90.00
_cell.angle_gamma   90.00
#
_symmetry.space_group_name_H-M   'P 1'
#
loop_
_entity.id
_entity.type
_entity.pdbx_description
1 polymer ?
#
loop_
_entity_poly.entity_id
_entity_poly.type
_entity_poly.pdbx_seq_one_letter_code
_entity_poly.pdbx_strand_id
1 'polypeptide(L)'
;MSDYKNFTMNFGPQHPAAHGVLRLILEMDGEVIRSADPHIGLLHRATEKLAESKPYNQNIGYMDRLDYVSMMCNEHAYVLAIEKLLKLEVPERAQYIRVMFDEITSCLLYTSPSPRDQRGSRMPSSA
;
A
#
# COMPACT_ATOMS: atom_id res chain seq x y z
N MET A 1 -42.96 -2.82 -12.11
CA MET A 1 -41.52 -3.16 -12.18
C MET A 1 -40.79 -1.83 -12.27
N SER A 2 -40.08 -1.47 -11.20
CA SER A 2 -39.31 -0.22 -11.18
C SER A 2 -38.15 -0.33 -12.15
N ASP A 3 -38.15 0.55 -13.14
CA ASP A 3 -37.06 0.71 -14.10
C ASP A 3 -35.84 1.21 -13.34
N TYR A 4 -35.01 0.29 -12.82
CA TYR A 4 -33.74 0.65 -12.18
C TYR A 4 -32.81 1.12 -13.30
N LYS A 5 -32.70 2.43 -13.39
CA LYS A 5 -31.87 3.09 -14.39
C LYS A 5 -30.40 2.86 -14.03
N ASN A 6 -29.62 2.41 -15.00
CA ASN A 6 -28.17 2.34 -14.85
C ASN A 6 -27.62 3.70 -14.42
N PHE A 7 -26.79 3.74 -13.40
CA PHE A 7 -26.16 4.96 -12.94
C PHE A 7 -24.66 4.78 -12.75
N THR A 8 -23.93 5.87 -12.92
CA THR A 8 -22.50 5.90 -12.72
C THR A 8 -22.21 6.50 -11.36
N MET A 9 -21.41 5.80 -10.54
CA MET A 9 -21.00 6.24 -9.22
C MET A 9 -19.49 6.43 -9.17
N ASN A 10 -19.03 7.57 -8.64
CA ASN A 10 -17.63 7.81 -8.32
C ASN A 10 -17.34 7.37 -6.89
N PHE A 11 -16.49 6.36 -6.74
CA PHE A 11 -16.00 5.91 -5.44
C PHE A 11 -14.59 6.50 -5.21
N GLY A 12 -14.50 7.49 -4.33
CA GLY A 12 -13.28 8.23 -4.08
C GLY A 12 -13.05 9.41 -5.04
N PRO A 13 -11.94 10.15 -4.86
CA PRO A 13 -10.88 9.95 -3.86
C PRO A 13 -11.28 10.31 -2.43
N GLN A 14 -12.29 11.13 -2.21
CA GLN A 14 -12.79 11.50 -0.89
C GLN A 14 -13.79 10.45 -0.38
N HIS A 15 -13.26 9.32 0.05
CA HIS A 15 -14.02 8.23 0.65
C HIS A 15 -13.17 7.52 1.71
N PRO A 16 -13.72 7.14 2.87
CA PRO A 16 -12.93 6.49 3.94
C PRO A 16 -12.18 5.23 3.49
N ALA A 17 -12.78 4.42 2.62
CA ALA A 17 -12.15 3.21 2.09
C ALA A 17 -11.17 3.47 0.92
N ALA A 18 -11.12 4.68 0.39
CA ALA A 18 -10.24 5.04 -0.73
C ALA A 18 -8.85 5.51 -0.28
N HIS A 19 -8.63 5.69 1.02
CA HIS A 19 -7.37 6.19 1.61
C HIS A 19 -6.84 7.47 0.95
N GLY A 20 -7.72 8.29 0.38
CA GLY A 20 -7.39 9.55 -0.30
C GLY A 20 -6.78 9.42 -1.70
N VAL A 21 -6.50 8.22 -2.18
CA VAL A 21 -5.74 8.00 -3.43
C VAL A 21 -6.41 7.07 -4.43
N LEU A 22 -7.53 6.47 -4.09
CA LEU A 22 -8.31 5.64 -5.01
C LEU A 22 -9.47 6.45 -5.61
N ARG A 23 -9.56 6.47 -6.92
CA ARG A 23 -10.76 6.86 -7.64
C ARG A 23 -11.22 5.69 -8.51
N LEU A 24 -12.42 5.22 -8.24
CA LEU A 24 -13.03 4.11 -8.96
C LEU A 24 -14.37 4.59 -9.53
N ILE A 25 -14.53 4.49 -10.83
CA ILE A 25 -15.79 4.79 -11.49
C ILE A 25 -16.54 3.46 -11.66
N LEU A 26 -17.71 3.39 -11.08
CA LEU A 26 -18.56 2.20 -11.12
C LEU A 26 -19.80 2.47 -11.97
N GLU A 27 -20.07 1.58 -12.91
CA GLU A 27 -21.36 1.51 -13.59
C GLU A 27 -22.22 0.47 -12.89
N MET A 28 -23.35 0.91 -12.39
CA MET A 28 -24.24 0.08 -11.57
C MET A 28 -25.60 -0.09 -12.22
N ASP A 29 -26.16 -1.29 -12.04
CA ASP A 29 -27.52 -1.65 -12.38
C ASP A 29 -28.23 -2.04 -11.07
N GLY A 30 -28.83 -1.05 -10.43
CA GLY A 30 -29.27 -1.21 -9.05
C GLY A 30 -28.09 -1.42 -8.11
N GLU A 31 -28.01 -2.55 -7.43
CA GLU A 31 -26.92 -2.92 -6.54
C GLU A 31 -25.80 -3.75 -7.22
N VAL A 32 -25.99 -4.09 -8.49
CA VAL A 32 -25.05 -4.92 -9.24
C VAL A 32 -24.03 -4.03 -9.97
N ILE A 33 -22.73 -4.29 -9.76
CA ILE A 33 -21.67 -3.62 -10.50
C ILE A 33 -21.56 -4.26 -11.87
N ARG A 34 -21.75 -3.46 -12.92
CA ARG A 34 -21.61 -3.87 -14.33
C ARG A 34 -20.19 -3.69 -14.82
N SER A 35 -19.58 -2.56 -14.47
CA SER A 35 -18.25 -2.18 -14.89
C SER A 35 -17.54 -1.41 -13.79
N ALA A 36 -16.23 -1.57 -13.68
CA ALA A 36 -15.39 -0.84 -12.76
C ALA A 36 -14.16 -0.32 -13.49
N ASP A 37 -14.00 0.99 -13.52
CA ASP A 37 -12.85 1.67 -14.15
C ASP A 37 -11.99 2.36 -13.09
N PRO A 38 -10.81 1.79 -12.76
CA PRO A 38 -9.91 2.36 -11.78
C PRO A 38 -9.06 3.48 -12.39
N HIS A 39 -9.22 4.69 -11.87
CA HIS A 39 -8.37 5.83 -12.22
C HIS A 39 -7.12 5.83 -11.33
N ILE A 40 -6.04 5.26 -11.83
CA ILE A 40 -4.74 5.22 -11.18
C ILE A 40 -3.95 6.50 -11.45
N GLY A 41 -2.91 6.74 -10.63
CA GLY A 41 -1.98 7.85 -10.85
C GLY A 41 -2.07 8.96 -9.82
N LEU A 42 -3.03 8.95 -8.90
CA LEU A 42 -3.16 9.97 -7.85
C LEU A 42 -1.96 10.02 -6.90
N LEU A 43 -1.22 8.92 -6.78
CA LEU A 43 0.01 8.80 -6.00
C LEU A 43 1.25 8.62 -6.87
N HIS A 44 1.16 8.86 -8.17
CA HIS A 44 2.30 8.72 -9.07
C HIS A 44 3.33 9.80 -8.81
N ARG A 45 4.56 9.40 -8.48
CA ARG A 45 5.67 10.29 -8.12
C ARG A 45 6.90 10.10 -9.01
N ALA A 46 6.73 9.48 -10.16
CA ALA A 46 7.80 9.18 -11.12
C ALA A 46 9.01 8.44 -10.50
N THR A 47 8.76 7.55 -9.54
CA THR A 47 9.80 6.84 -8.78
C THR A 47 10.75 6.08 -9.69
N GLU A 48 10.23 5.39 -10.72
CA GLU A 48 11.04 4.65 -11.68
C GLU A 48 11.97 5.58 -12.46
N LYS A 49 11.45 6.71 -12.92
CA LYS A 49 12.25 7.70 -13.67
C LYS A 49 13.31 8.35 -12.81
N LEU A 50 13.03 8.60 -11.55
CA LEU A 50 14.01 9.12 -10.59
C LEU A 50 15.10 8.07 -10.29
N ALA A 51 14.72 6.79 -10.19
CA ALA A 51 15.67 5.71 -9.97
C ALA A 51 16.67 5.55 -11.12
N GLU A 52 16.27 5.76 -12.37
CA GLU A 52 17.16 5.70 -13.52
C GLU A 52 18.33 6.71 -13.44
N SER A 53 18.14 7.82 -12.76
CA SER A 53 19.13 8.89 -12.63
C SER A 53 20.16 8.66 -11.51
N LYS A 54 20.00 7.61 -10.71
CA LYS A 54 20.81 7.36 -9.51
C LYS A 54 21.48 5.99 -9.53
N PRO A 55 22.61 5.83 -8.86
CA PRO A 55 23.23 4.52 -8.67
C PRO A 55 22.34 3.61 -7.80
N TYR A 56 22.47 2.29 -7.99
CA TYR A 56 21.61 1.29 -7.34
C TYR A 56 21.56 1.40 -5.82
N ASN A 57 22.69 1.69 -5.17
CA ASN A 57 22.74 1.84 -3.71
C ASN A 57 21.94 3.04 -3.18
N GLN A 58 21.72 4.07 -4.00
CA GLN A 58 20.91 5.23 -3.61
C GLN A 58 19.41 5.02 -3.87
N ASN A 59 19.06 4.00 -4.64
CA ASN A 59 17.68 3.67 -4.96
C ASN A 59 16.95 2.97 -3.81
N ILE A 60 17.65 2.47 -2.80
CA ILE A 60 17.07 1.81 -1.63
C ILE A 60 15.99 2.71 -1.01
N GLY A 61 16.27 3.99 -0.80
CA GLY A 61 15.31 4.92 -0.22
C GLY A 61 14.05 5.17 -1.06
N TYR A 62 14.01 4.79 -2.34
CA TYR A 62 12.78 4.83 -3.12
C TYR A 62 11.88 3.62 -2.86
N MET A 63 12.46 2.50 -2.44
CA MET A 63 11.71 1.28 -2.13
C MET A 63 10.80 1.47 -0.93
N ASP A 64 11.20 2.27 0.06
CA ASP A 64 10.40 2.63 1.23
C ASP A 64 9.06 3.27 0.87
N ARG A 65 9.00 3.91 -0.28
CA ARG A 65 7.84 4.69 -0.72
C ARG A 65 6.90 3.91 -1.64
N LEU A 66 7.19 2.65 -1.90
CA LEU A 66 6.32 1.76 -2.67
C LEU A 66 5.18 1.28 -1.78
N ASP A 67 5.47 0.37 -0.88
CA ASP A 67 4.59 0.01 0.22
C ASP A 67 5.09 0.65 1.51
N TYR A 68 4.65 1.88 1.78
CA TYR A 68 5.12 2.67 2.91
C TYR A 68 4.61 2.14 4.27
N VAL A 69 3.86 1.07 4.28
CA VAL A 69 3.47 0.35 5.50
C VAL A 69 4.48 -0.74 5.85
N SER A 70 5.16 -1.31 4.84
CA SER A 70 6.16 -2.38 4.99
C SER A 70 7.53 -1.96 4.45
N MET A 71 8.04 -0.82 4.88
CA MET A 71 9.25 -0.20 4.35
C MET A 71 10.47 -1.14 4.37
N MET A 72 10.77 -1.76 5.50
CA MET A 72 11.94 -2.64 5.64
C MET A 72 11.85 -3.87 4.75
N CYS A 73 10.67 -4.45 4.58
CA CYS A 73 10.47 -5.58 3.68
C CYS A 73 10.74 -5.20 2.22
N ASN A 74 10.35 -3.98 1.80
CA ASN A 74 10.63 -3.49 0.46
C ASN A 74 12.11 -3.28 0.21
N GLU A 75 12.82 -2.67 1.16
CA GLU A 75 14.28 -2.51 1.10
C GLU A 75 14.97 -3.86 1.05
N HIS A 76 14.56 -4.79 1.91
CA HIS A 76 15.15 -6.13 1.97
C HIS A 76 14.96 -6.88 0.64
N ALA A 77 13.77 -6.85 0.06
CA ALA A 77 13.51 -7.47 -1.24
C ALA A 77 14.41 -6.90 -2.36
N TYR A 78 14.60 -5.58 -2.38
CA TYR A 78 15.47 -4.91 -3.33
C TYR A 78 16.93 -5.31 -3.15
N VAL A 79 17.41 -5.30 -1.90
CA VAL A 79 18.81 -5.63 -1.58
C VAL A 79 19.10 -7.09 -1.91
N LEU A 80 18.19 -8.03 -1.62
CA LEU A 80 18.32 -9.44 -1.98
C LEU A 80 18.47 -9.64 -3.50
N ALA A 81 17.74 -8.86 -4.31
CA ALA A 81 17.85 -8.93 -5.76
C ALA A 81 19.26 -8.49 -6.23
N ILE A 82 19.80 -7.41 -5.67
CA ILE A 82 21.12 -6.90 -5.99
C ILE A 82 22.21 -7.88 -5.53
N GLU A 83 22.14 -8.38 -4.32
CA GLU A 83 23.09 -9.36 -3.77
C GLU A 83 23.13 -10.64 -4.61
N LYS A 84 21.97 -11.11 -5.03
CA LYS A 84 21.88 -12.27 -5.93
C LYS A 84 22.51 -11.99 -7.29
N LEU A 85 22.31 -10.79 -7.84
CA LEU A 85 22.90 -10.38 -9.11
C LEU A 85 24.42 -10.28 -9.03
N LEU A 86 24.94 -9.72 -7.94
CA LEU A 86 26.37 -9.55 -7.69
C LEU A 86 27.05 -10.79 -7.10
N LYS A 87 26.28 -11.83 -6.74
CA LYS A 87 26.75 -13.04 -6.05
C LYS A 87 27.49 -12.75 -4.75
N LEU A 88 26.98 -11.79 -3.97
CA LEU A 88 27.55 -11.40 -2.69
C LEU A 88 27.08 -12.39 -1.61
N GLU A 89 28.03 -12.84 -0.79
CA GLU A 89 27.73 -13.60 0.41
C GLU A 89 27.51 -12.64 1.59
N VAL A 90 26.33 -12.72 2.17
CA VAL A 90 25.95 -11.87 3.29
C VAL A 90 26.23 -12.59 4.60
N PRO A 91 26.92 -11.96 5.57
CA PRO A 91 27.15 -12.57 6.89
C PRO A 91 25.84 -12.96 7.58
N GLU A 92 25.84 -14.12 8.23
CA GLU A 92 24.68 -14.68 8.92
C GLU A 92 24.04 -13.69 9.92
N ARG A 93 24.86 -12.97 10.66
CA ARG A 93 24.39 -11.93 11.58
C ARG A 93 23.57 -10.85 10.88
N ALA A 94 23.95 -10.45 9.67
CA ALA A 94 23.21 -9.44 8.92
C ALA A 94 21.86 -9.98 8.45
N GLN A 95 21.78 -11.26 8.09
CA GLN A 95 20.52 -11.91 7.72
C GLN A 95 19.54 -11.94 8.90
N TYR A 96 19.98 -12.30 10.10
CA TYR A 96 19.15 -12.27 11.30
C TYR A 96 18.67 -10.85 11.66
N ILE A 97 19.54 -9.84 11.50
CA ILE A 97 19.16 -8.44 11.75
C ILE A 97 18.07 -8.00 10.77
N ARG A 98 18.18 -8.36 9.50
CA ARG A 98 17.17 -8.03 8.48
C ARG A 98 15.82 -8.64 8.82
N VAL A 99 15.78 -9.94 9.11
CA VAL A 99 14.54 -10.62 9.52
C VAL A 99 13.93 -9.97 10.75
N MET A 100 14.75 -9.62 11.72
CA MET A 100 14.26 -8.93 12.93
C MET A 100 13.58 -7.59 12.58
N PHE A 101 14.15 -6.79 11.68
CA PHE A 101 13.54 -5.52 11.28
C PHE A 101 12.31 -5.71 10.40
N ASP A 102 12.29 -6.72 9.55
CA ASP A 102 11.11 -7.07 8.76
C ASP A 102 9.92 -7.43 9.67
N GLU A 103 10.18 -8.23 10.70
CA GLU A 103 9.15 -8.63 11.68
C GLU A 103 8.70 -7.45 12.56
N ILE A 104 9.60 -6.55 12.95
CA ILE A 104 9.23 -5.33 13.68
C ILE A 104 8.31 -4.47 12.80
N THR A 105 8.63 -4.31 11.52
CA THR A 105 7.82 -3.54 10.58
C THR A 105 6.44 -4.18 10.40
N SER A 106 6.39 -5.49 10.25
CA SER A 106 5.15 -6.26 10.16
C SER A 106 4.31 -6.12 11.44
N CYS A 107 4.94 -6.17 12.60
CA CYS A 107 4.27 -5.99 13.89
C CYS A 107 3.66 -4.58 14.04
N LEU A 108 4.36 -3.54 13.59
CA LEU A 108 3.86 -2.17 13.59
C LEU A 108 2.60 -2.01 12.75
N LEU A 109 2.47 -2.77 11.67
CA LEU A 109 1.27 -2.80 10.86
C LEU A 109 0.06 -3.30 11.65
N TYR A 110 0.24 -4.35 12.47
CA TYR A 110 -0.83 -4.90 13.33
C TYR A 110 -1.24 -3.95 14.46
N THR A 111 -0.31 -3.12 14.92
CA THR A 111 -0.58 -2.15 15.99
C THR A 111 -1.06 -0.80 15.50
N SER A 112 -0.96 -0.53 14.20
CA SER A 112 -1.48 0.69 13.58
C SER A 112 -3.02 0.69 13.59
N PRO A 113 -3.68 1.72 14.16
CA PRO A 113 -5.13 1.77 14.20
C PRO A 113 -5.70 1.84 12.78
N SER A 114 -6.40 0.80 12.37
CA SER A 114 -7.15 0.76 11.13
C SER A 114 -8.57 1.31 11.35
N PRO A 115 -9.18 1.98 10.37
CA PRO A 115 -10.60 2.32 10.44
C PRO A 115 -11.52 1.12 10.66
N ARG A 116 -11.04 -0.10 10.37
CA ARG A 116 -11.74 -1.35 10.66
C ARG A 116 -11.60 -1.79 12.12
N ASP A 117 -10.59 -1.30 12.83
CA ASP A 117 -10.30 -1.68 14.22
C ASP A 117 -11.09 -0.89 15.24
N GLN A 118 -11.98 0.00 14.81
CA GLN A 118 -12.86 0.80 15.67
C GLN A 118 -13.91 -0.01 16.45
N ARG A 119 -13.69 -1.28 16.67
CA ARG A 119 -14.45 -2.05 17.66
C ARG A 119 -14.21 -1.58 19.10
N GLY A 120 -13.22 -0.71 19.32
CA GLY A 120 -12.85 -0.22 20.64
C GLY A 120 -13.43 1.14 21.03
N SER A 121 -13.96 1.92 20.13
CA SER A 121 -14.63 3.19 20.47
C SER A 121 -16.12 2.98 20.79
N ARG A 122 -16.40 2.09 21.74
CA ARG A 122 -17.64 2.26 22.50
C ARG A 122 -17.45 3.55 23.30
N MET A 123 -18.03 4.63 22.83
CA MET A 123 -18.32 5.74 23.75
C MET A 123 -19.03 5.16 24.96
N PRO A 124 -18.58 5.47 26.18
CA PRO A 124 -19.37 5.13 27.34
C PRO A 124 -20.74 5.78 27.11
N SER A 125 -21.80 4.96 27.11
CA SER A 125 -23.14 5.48 27.19
C SER A 125 -23.18 6.33 28.44
N SER A 126 -23.21 7.65 28.27
CA SER A 126 -23.52 8.56 29.37
C SER A 126 -24.88 8.17 29.88
N ALA A 127 -24.90 7.62 31.09
CA ALA A 127 -26.10 7.51 31.90
C ALA A 127 -26.60 8.89 32.26
#